data_8dc5a67e3e28b26bd5eee6fa65bd3808
#
_entry.id   8dc5a67e3e28b26bd5eee6fa65bd3808
#
_cell.length_a   1.000
_cell.length_b   1.000
_cell.length_c   1.000
_cell.angle_alpha   90.00
_cell.angle_beta   90.00
_cell.angle_gamma   90.00
#
_symmetry.space_group_name_H-M   'P 1'
#
loop_
_entity.id
_entity.type
_entity.pdbx_description
1 polymer ?
#
loop_
_entity_poly.entity_id
_entity_poly.type
_entity_poly.pdbx_seq_one_letter_code
_entity_poly.pdbx_strand_id
1 'polypeptide(L)'
;MIQDFINKFLSQARYEMIDGGKRFYAEIKELRGVWATGATLEACRANLLSSLEGWLIFRLRNRLTVPSFKVPTKIKTSKVYA
;
A
#
# COMPACT_ATOMS: atom_id res chain seq x y z
N MET A 1 0.73 13.42 4.36
CA MET A 1 1.09 12.96 3.01
C MET A 1 1.17 11.45 2.90
N ILE A 2 2.05 10.82 3.67
CA ILE A 2 2.14 9.35 3.64
C ILE A 2 0.84 8.70 4.10
N GLN A 3 0.24 9.25 5.13
CA GLN A 3 -1.03 8.72 5.62
C GLN A 3 -2.15 8.87 4.60
N ASP A 4 -2.15 9.96 3.84
CA ASP A 4 -3.14 10.15 2.78
C ASP A 4 -2.96 9.11 1.68
N PHE A 5 -1.72 8.82 1.33
CA PHE A 5 -1.41 7.79 0.35
C PHE A 5 -1.92 6.44 0.83
N ILE A 6 -1.60 6.09 2.08
CA ILE A 6 -2.02 4.83 2.68
C ILE A 6 -3.54 4.71 2.67
N ASN A 7 -4.23 5.76 3.14
CA ASN A 7 -5.68 5.74 3.21
C ASN A 7 -6.31 5.60 1.82
N LYS A 8 -5.75 6.30 0.84
CA LYS A 8 -6.28 6.24 -0.52
C LYS A 8 -6.21 4.84 -1.08
N PHE A 9 -5.05 4.21 -1.02
CA PHE A 9 -4.90 2.89 -1.61
C PHE A 9 -5.55 1.80 -0.78
N LEU A 10 -5.55 1.95 0.54
CA LEU A 10 -6.24 0.98 1.38
C LEU A 10 -7.73 0.97 1.10
N SER A 11 -8.31 2.13 0.79
CA SER A 11 -9.74 2.21 0.44
C SER A 11 -10.04 1.59 -0.92
N GLN A 12 -9.04 1.41 -1.76
CA GLN A 12 -9.20 0.78 -3.07
C GLN A 12 -8.95 -0.72 -3.03
N ALA A 13 -8.67 -1.27 -1.86
CA ALA A 13 -8.39 -2.69 -1.72
C ALA A 13 -9.60 -3.52 -2.07
N ARG A 14 -9.36 -4.66 -2.69
CA ARG A 14 -10.41 -5.61 -3.03
C ARG A 14 -10.25 -6.83 -2.12
N TYR A 15 -11.36 -7.26 -1.56
CA TYR A 15 -11.37 -8.38 -0.62
C TYR A 15 -12.21 -9.50 -1.20
N GLU A 16 -11.76 -10.73 -0.98
CA GLU A 16 -12.57 -11.88 -1.34
C GLU A 16 -12.29 -13.02 -0.39
N MET A 17 -13.27 -13.89 -0.26
CA MET A 17 -13.12 -15.08 0.57
C MET A 17 -12.50 -16.19 -0.24
N ILE A 18 -11.56 -16.89 0.38
CA ILE A 18 -10.89 -18.02 -0.24
C ILE A 18 -10.97 -19.21 0.72
N ASP A 19 -10.51 -20.37 0.29
CA ASP A 19 -10.52 -21.59 1.09
C ASP A 19 -11.91 -21.92 1.62
N GLY A 20 -12.94 -21.80 0.75
CA GLY A 20 -14.29 -22.13 1.16
C GLY A 20 -14.84 -21.22 2.23
N GLY A 21 -14.37 -19.98 2.28
CA GLY A 21 -14.84 -19.00 3.25
C GLY A 21 -14.08 -18.98 4.55
N LYS A 22 -13.01 -19.76 4.64
CA LYS A 22 -12.24 -19.84 5.88
C LYS A 22 -11.18 -18.75 6.00
N ARG A 23 -10.84 -18.10 4.90
CA ARG A 23 -9.82 -17.07 4.89
C ARG A 23 -10.25 -15.94 3.98
N PHE A 24 -9.63 -14.79 4.20
CA PHE A 24 -9.83 -13.64 3.36
C PHE A 24 -8.55 -13.30 2.62
N TYR A 25 -8.72 -12.83 1.41
CA TYR A 25 -7.61 -12.39 0.57
C TYR A 25 -7.90 -10.94 0.17
N ALA A 26 -6.88 -10.11 0.19
CA ALA A 26 -7.01 -8.72 -0.20
C ALA A 26 -5.84 -8.33 -1.08
N GLU A 27 -6.11 -7.45 -2.02
CA GLU A 27 -5.08 -6.92 -2.90
C GLU A 27 -5.40 -5.49 -3.27
N ILE A 28 -4.38 -4.75 -3.65
CA ILE A 28 -4.55 -3.42 -4.22
C ILE A 28 -4.09 -3.54 -5.66
N LYS A 29 -5.05 -3.52 -6.56
CA LYS A 29 -4.81 -3.83 -7.96
C LYS A 29 -3.79 -2.89 -8.61
N GLU A 30 -3.81 -1.64 -8.21
CA GLU A 30 -2.92 -0.63 -8.75
C GLU A 30 -1.47 -0.77 -8.29
N LEU A 31 -1.25 -1.55 -7.24
CA LEU A 31 0.08 -1.70 -6.66
C LEU A 31 0.47 -3.16 -6.68
N ARG A 32 1.28 -3.51 -7.64
CA ARG A 32 1.71 -4.91 -7.79
C ARG A 32 2.53 -5.33 -6.58
N GLY A 33 2.20 -6.49 -6.06
CA GLY A 33 2.91 -7.05 -4.92
C GLY A 33 2.34 -6.65 -3.58
N VAL A 34 1.29 -5.83 -3.54
CA VAL A 34 0.64 -5.48 -2.29
C VAL A 34 -0.62 -6.32 -2.15
N TRP A 35 -0.53 -7.36 -1.31
CA TRP A 35 -1.62 -8.26 -1.06
C TRP A 35 -1.45 -8.86 0.34
N ALA A 36 -2.51 -9.46 0.85
CA ALA A 36 -2.48 -10.06 2.17
C ALA A 36 -3.59 -11.09 2.31
N THR A 37 -3.46 -11.94 3.32
CA THR A 37 -4.51 -12.86 3.70
C THR A 37 -4.71 -12.76 5.19
N GLY A 38 -5.83 -13.29 5.68
CA GLY A 38 -6.10 -13.34 7.09
C GLY A 38 -7.30 -14.24 7.38
N ALA A 39 -7.35 -14.76 8.59
CA ALA A 39 -8.45 -15.62 9.01
C ALA A 39 -9.75 -14.85 9.19
N THR A 40 -9.64 -13.56 9.46
CA THR A 40 -10.80 -12.67 9.58
C THR A 40 -10.59 -11.48 8.66
N LEU A 41 -11.67 -10.76 8.39
CA LEU A 41 -11.56 -9.56 7.56
C LEU A 41 -10.66 -8.53 8.23
N GLU A 42 -10.77 -8.38 9.55
CA GLU A 42 -9.93 -7.45 10.28
C GLU A 42 -8.45 -7.83 10.23
N ALA A 43 -8.16 -9.11 10.39
CA ALA A 43 -6.78 -9.57 10.31
C ALA A 43 -6.22 -9.37 8.89
N CYS A 44 -7.02 -9.65 7.89
CA CYS A 44 -6.61 -9.46 6.50
C CYS A 44 -6.31 -7.98 6.23
N ARG A 45 -7.17 -7.10 6.72
CA ARG A 45 -6.97 -5.66 6.53
C ARG A 45 -5.71 -5.17 7.23
N ALA A 46 -5.46 -5.64 8.45
CA ALA A 46 -4.25 -5.25 9.19
C ALA A 46 -2.99 -5.74 8.46
N ASN A 47 -3.05 -6.97 7.94
CA ASN A 47 -1.92 -7.52 7.19
C ASN A 47 -1.70 -6.75 5.89
N LEU A 48 -2.79 -6.34 5.24
CA LEU A 48 -2.69 -5.55 4.02
C LEU A 48 -2.06 -4.19 4.29
N LEU A 49 -2.44 -3.57 5.40
CA LEU A 49 -1.84 -2.30 5.79
C LEU A 49 -0.34 -2.43 5.98
N SER A 50 0.09 -3.49 6.68
CA SER A 50 1.52 -3.73 6.88
C SER A 50 2.24 -3.95 5.55
N SER A 51 1.61 -4.70 4.65
CA SER A 51 2.16 -4.97 3.32
C SER A 51 2.33 -3.67 2.54
N LEU A 52 1.32 -2.81 2.59
CA LEU A 52 1.35 -1.53 1.88
C LEU A 52 2.43 -0.62 2.45
N GLU A 53 2.52 -0.54 3.77
CA GLU A 53 3.55 0.28 4.40
C GLU A 53 4.95 -0.20 4.05
N GLY A 54 5.17 -1.51 4.10
CA GLY A 54 6.45 -2.08 3.74
C GLY A 54 6.80 -1.83 2.28
N TRP A 55 5.81 -1.97 1.41
CA TRP A 55 6.00 -1.72 -0.01
C TRP A 55 6.40 -0.26 -0.26
N LEU A 56 5.70 0.67 0.39
CA LEU A 56 5.99 2.09 0.23
C LEU A 56 7.39 2.44 0.72
N ILE A 57 7.74 1.95 1.90
CA ILE A 57 9.06 2.21 2.47
C ILE A 57 10.15 1.66 1.57
N PHE A 58 9.95 0.45 1.04
CA PHE A 58 10.92 -0.16 0.15
C PHE A 58 11.14 0.70 -1.10
N ARG A 59 10.06 1.17 -1.70
CA ARG A 59 10.19 1.96 -2.90
C ARG A 59 10.80 3.33 -2.65
N LEU A 60 10.41 3.98 -1.57
CA LEU A 60 11.01 5.27 -1.22
C LEU A 60 12.49 5.13 -0.92
N ARG A 61 12.85 4.08 -0.18
CA ARG A 61 14.23 3.84 0.20
C ARG A 61 15.11 3.56 -1.01
N ASN A 62 14.56 2.93 -2.02
CA ASN A 62 15.29 2.58 -3.24
C ASN A 62 15.03 3.56 -4.37
N ARG A 63 14.36 4.66 -4.08
CA ARG A 63 14.09 5.73 -5.04
C ARG A 63 13.32 5.23 -6.26
N LEU A 64 12.43 4.29 -6.03
CA LEU A 64 11.59 3.76 -7.09
C LEU A 64 10.33 4.61 -7.23
N THR A 65 9.71 4.53 -8.40
CA THR A 65 8.48 5.27 -8.65
C THR A 65 7.35 4.77 -7.76
N VAL A 66 6.60 5.70 -7.20
CA VAL A 66 5.44 5.39 -6.38
C VAL A 66 4.22 6.00 -7.07
N PRO A 67 3.28 5.17 -7.56
CA PRO A 67 2.09 5.68 -8.23
C PRO A 67 1.30 6.62 -7.34
N SER A 68 0.84 7.73 -7.91
CA SER A 68 0.00 8.71 -7.22
C SER A 68 0.64 9.35 -6.00
N PHE A 69 1.91 9.11 -5.77
CA PHE A 69 2.63 9.70 -4.65
C PHE A 69 3.46 10.85 -5.17
N LYS A 70 3.09 12.06 -4.81
CA LYS A 70 3.83 13.24 -5.22
C LYS A 70 4.64 13.73 -4.04
N VAL A 71 5.94 13.54 -4.15
CA VAL A 71 6.85 14.12 -3.16
C VAL A 71 6.83 15.62 -3.39
N PRO A 72 6.69 16.42 -2.34
CA PRO A 72 6.78 17.87 -2.47
C PRO A 72 8.17 18.19 -2.97
N THR A 73 8.26 18.77 -4.03
CA THR A 73 9.54 18.89 -4.66
C THR A 73 10.10 20.28 -4.56
N LYS A 74 9.85 19.93 -4.81
CA LYS A 74 10.03 20.25 -5.16
C LYS A 74 10.76 20.50 -4.70
N ILE A 75 10.84 20.41 -4.79
CA ILE A 75 11.19 20.10 -4.43
C ILE A 75 11.97 20.02 -4.74
N LYS A 76 12.12 20.54 -5.14
CA LYS A 76 12.31 20.19 -5.41
C LYS A 76 13.26 19.95 -5.45
N THR A 77 13.33 20.27 -5.76
CA THR A 77 13.63 19.93 -5.53
C THR A 77 14.38 19.82 -5.40
N SER A 78 14.71 20.41 -5.56
CA SER A 78 14.84 20.21 -5.15
C SER A 78 15.52 20.17 -4.87
N LYS A 79 15.88 20.74 -4.80
CA LYS A 79 15.90 20.62 -4.27
C LYS A 79 16.40 20.20 -3.66
N VAL A 80 16.50 20.49 -3.81
CA VAL A 80 16.30 20.04 -3.01
C VAL A 80 16.79 19.63 -2.62
N TYR A 81 17.23 19.92 -2.69
CA TYR A 81 17.08 19.47 -2.08
C TYR A 81 17.45 19.15 -1.94
N ALA A 82 17.86 19.68 -2.28
CA ALA A 82 17.54 19.23 -2.01
C ALA A 82 17.74 19.06 -1.84
#